data_a32312272c13a7293fa31c953c0cb50c
#
_entry.id   a32312272c13a7293fa31c953c0cb50c
#
_cell.length_a   1.000
_cell.length_b   1.000
_cell.length_c   1.000
_cell.angle_alpha   90.00
_cell.angle_beta   90.00
_cell.angle_gamma   90.00
#
_symmetry.space_group_name_H-M   'P 1'
#
loop_
_entity.id
_entity.type
_entity.pdbx_description
1 polymer ?
#
loop_
_entity_poly.entity_id
_entity_poly.type
_entity_poly.pdbx_seq_one_letter_code
_entity_poly.pdbx_strand_id
1 'polypeptide(L)'
;MVCISHTNSVTQTRSRIPSMDQNPQSQLKLLVIKGKEQGYLTYAEVNDHLPEEIVDSEQVEDIIQMINDMGIKVVETAPDADDMSLNDDDAVTDEDAAEAAAAALSSVESEIGRTTDPVRMYMREMGTVELLTREGEIDIAKRIEEGINEVQCSVAEFPGAISYLLEQFDKVQTEEIRLTDIISGFVDPNDDGSSAPTATHIGSELSEAELDDEDDEDDEGETEEEEDAGIDPELALEKFTELRTSYHNMQLAFEEFGRDDAKSREAIGELTDIFREFKLIPKQFDYLVKEMRDGMDRVRTQERLIMRMCVEYGKMPKKSFIALFTGNESSDEWFNEIMASDKPYVERLQRYEEDIRRSIAKLDSIEKETGLPVENIKDISRRMSIGEAKARRAKKEMVEANLRLVISIAKKYTNRGLQFLDLIQEGNIGLMKAVDKFEYRRGYKFSTYATWWIRQAITRSIADQARTIRIPVHMIETINKLNRISRQMLQEMGREPLPEELAERMQMPEDKIRKVLKIAKEPISMETPIGDDEDSHLGDFIEDNTLELPVDSATSTSLKFATNDVLAGLTPREAKVLRMRFGIDMNTDHTLEEVGKQFDVTRERIRQIEAKALRKLRHPSRSEVLRSFLDE
;
A
#
# COMPACT_ATOMS: atom_id res chain seq x y z
N MET A 1 -45.27 60.55 -32.39
CA MET A 1 -44.35 61.59 -32.77
C MET A 1 -42.97 61.04 -32.68
N VAL A 2 -42.43 60.44 -33.78
CA VAL A 2 -41.62 61.01 -34.82
C VAL A 2 -40.39 61.74 -34.26
N CYS A 3 -39.24 61.16 -34.37
CA CYS A 3 -38.19 61.65 -35.23
C CYS A 3 -37.06 60.62 -35.41
N ILE A 4 -36.80 60.34 -36.63
CA ILE A 4 -35.75 59.54 -37.26
C ILE A 4 -34.47 60.40 -37.29
N SER A 5 -33.31 59.81 -37.03
CA SER A 5 -32.06 60.28 -37.61
C SER A 5 -31.14 59.12 -37.94
N HIS A 6 -30.91 58.93 -39.24
CA HIS A 6 -29.91 58.09 -39.84
C HIS A 6 -28.49 58.58 -39.51
N THR A 7 -27.59 57.68 -39.16
CA THR A 7 -26.18 57.85 -39.46
C THR A 7 -25.60 56.51 -39.96
N ASN A 8 -25.11 56.52 -41.18
CA ASN A 8 -24.32 55.49 -41.81
C ASN A 8 -23.04 55.19 -41.02
N SER A 9 -22.78 53.91 -40.73
CA SER A 9 -21.44 53.47 -40.45
C SER A 9 -21.09 52.24 -41.26
N VAL A 10 -20.03 52.41 -41.96
CA VAL A 10 -19.33 51.52 -42.88
C VAL A 10 -19.06 50.17 -42.21
N THR A 11 -19.60 49.10 -42.76
CA THR A 11 -19.28 47.71 -42.45
C THR A 11 -17.88 47.39 -42.96
N GLN A 12 -16.88 47.35 -42.05
CA GLN A 12 -15.64 46.62 -42.27
C GLN A 12 -15.92 45.16 -41.97
N THR A 13 -16.00 44.36 -42.99
CA THR A 13 -15.93 42.89 -42.96
C THR A 13 -14.53 42.49 -42.53
N ARG A 14 -14.34 42.25 -41.21
CA ARG A 14 -13.24 41.45 -40.71
C ARG A 14 -13.54 40.00 -41.04
N SER A 15 -12.81 39.45 -42.02
CA SER A 15 -12.69 38.02 -42.27
C SER A 15 -12.21 37.35 -40.99
N ARG A 16 -13.07 36.53 -40.38
CA ARG A 16 -12.68 35.55 -39.36
C ARG A 16 -11.78 34.54 -40.06
N ILE A 17 -10.50 34.59 -39.76
CA ILE A 17 -9.56 33.48 -39.97
C ILE A 17 -10.00 32.39 -38.98
N PRO A 18 -10.25 31.14 -39.41
CA PRO A 18 -10.50 30.03 -38.49
C PRO A 18 -9.24 29.83 -37.66
N SER A 19 -9.36 29.80 -36.34
CA SER A 19 -8.35 29.32 -35.44
C SER A 19 -8.10 27.85 -35.76
N MET A 20 -7.06 27.57 -36.56
CA MET A 20 -6.49 26.24 -36.62
C MET A 20 -5.95 25.91 -35.22
N ASP A 21 -6.39 24.80 -34.69
CA ASP A 21 -5.74 24.14 -33.56
C ASP A 21 -4.28 23.91 -33.94
N GLN A 22 -3.40 24.74 -33.38
CA GLN A 22 -1.95 24.64 -33.59
C GLN A 22 -1.43 23.50 -32.71
N ASN A 23 -1.41 22.31 -33.29
CA ASN A 23 -0.73 21.19 -32.71
C ASN A 23 0.78 21.51 -32.72
N PRO A 24 1.52 21.53 -31.59
CA PRO A 24 2.95 21.87 -31.55
C PRO A 24 3.79 21.01 -32.50
N GLN A 25 3.34 19.80 -32.82
CA GLN A 25 3.92 18.88 -33.78
C GLN A 25 3.93 19.43 -35.22
N SER A 26 3.05 20.37 -35.59
CA SER A 26 3.01 20.97 -36.90
C SER A 26 3.97 22.15 -37.03
N GLN A 27 4.38 22.80 -35.95
CA GLN A 27 5.21 24.00 -35.96
C GLN A 27 6.68 23.68 -36.26
N LEU A 28 7.26 22.67 -35.62
CA LEU A 28 8.63 22.22 -35.90
C LEU A 28 8.80 21.67 -37.33
N LYS A 29 7.79 20.93 -37.83
CA LYS A 29 7.81 20.49 -39.25
C LYS A 29 7.77 21.65 -40.23
N LEU A 30 6.97 22.66 -39.94
CA LEU A 30 6.90 23.88 -40.76
C LEU A 30 8.22 24.65 -40.72
N LEU A 31 8.89 24.73 -39.55
CA LEU A 31 10.20 25.34 -39.39
C LEU A 31 11.27 24.63 -40.24
N VAL A 32 11.33 23.30 -40.19
CA VAL A 32 12.29 22.49 -40.99
C VAL A 32 12.01 22.62 -42.50
N ILE A 33 10.75 22.62 -42.91
CA ILE A 33 10.37 22.82 -44.33
C ILE A 33 10.81 24.21 -44.76
N LYS A 34 10.56 25.25 -43.98
CA LYS A 34 10.98 26.63 -44.27
C LYS A 34 12.50 26.76 -44.34
N GLY A 35 13.22 26.09 -43.39
CA GLY A 35 14.69 26.06 -43.43
C GLY A 35 15.26 25.35 -44.65
N LYS A 36 14.64 24.26 -45.12
CA LYS A 36 15.03 23.57 -46.36
C LYS A 36 14.75 24.40 -47.61
N GLU A 37 13.67 25.19 -47.61
CA GLU A 37 13.34 26.08 -48.74
C GLU A 37 14.27 27.31 -48.80
N GLN A 38 14.69 27.84 -47.64
CA GLN A 38 15.50 29.06 -47.55
C GLN A 38 17.01 28.79 -47.46
N GLY A 39 17.42 27.56 -47.08
CA GLY A 39 18.82 27.17 -46.84
C GLY A 39 19.41 27.66 -45.51
N TYR A 40 18.70 28.48 -44.77
CA TYR A 40 19.09 28.99 -43.46
C TYR A 40 17.87 29.26 -42.58
N LEU A 41 18.09 29.34 -41.27
CA LEU A 41 17.11 29.77 -40.25
C LEU A 41 17.78 30.80 -39.36
N THR A 42 16.99 31.71 -38.80
CA THR A 42 17.49 32.64 -37.77
C THR A 42 17.15 32.14 -36.38
N TYR A 43 17.97 32.48 -35.38
CA TYR A 43 17.69 32.15 -33.98
C TYR A 43 16.33 32.68 -33.52
N ALA A 44 15.88 33.82 -34.01
CA ALA A 44 14.58 34.38 -33.73
C ALA A 44 13.45 33.48 -34.27
N GLU A 45 13.59 32.97 -35.50
CA GLU A 45 12.60 32.07 -36.10
C GLU A 45 12.55 30.71 -35.41
N VAL A 46 13.70 30.20 -34.94
CA VAL A 46 13.75 28.97 -34.14
C VAL A 46 13.00 29.19 -32.81
N ASN A 47 13.27 30.25 -32.10
CA ASN A 47 12.60 30.58 -30.86
C ASN A 47 11.07 30.83 -30.99
N ASP A 48 10.64 31.47 -32.06
CA ASP A 48 9.22 31.76 -32.33
C ASP A 48 8.39 30.48 -32.64
N HIS A 49 9.06 29.42 -33.12
CA HIS A 49 8.41 28.16 -33.47
C HIS A 49 8.63 27.05 -32.43
N LEU A 50 9.46 27.29 -31.41
CA LEU A 50 9.61 26.37 -30.28
C LEU A 50 8.41 26.49 -29.34
N PRO A 51 7.89 25.37 -28.82
CA PRO A 51 6.86 25.40 -27.78
C PRO A 51 7.35 26.13 -26.53
N GLU A 52 6.46 26.89 -25.88
CA GLU A 52 6.73 27.60 -24.60
C GLU A 52 7.20 26.67 -23.45
N GLU A 53 7.12 25.37 -23.64
CA GLU A 53 7.52 24.35 -22.66
C GLU A 53 9.04 24.06 -22.66
N ILE A 54 9.78 24.50 -23.71
CA ILE A 54 11.23 24.33 -23.80
C ILE A 54 11.90 25.60 -23.26
N VAL A 55 12.22 25.57 -21.96
CA VAL A 55 12.86 26.70 -21.26
C VAL A 55 14.36 26.46 -21.05
N ASP A 56 14.83 25.21 -21.14
CA ASP A 56 16.22 24.84 -20.90
C ASP A 56 17.10 25.16 -22.11
N SER A 57 18.15 25.96 -21.88
CA SER A 57 19.11 26.37 -22.91
C SER A 57 19.83 25.19 -23.58
N GLU A 58 20.09 24.09 -22.84
CA GLU A 58 20.70 22.87 -23.34
C GLU A 58 19.83 22.18 -24.39
N GLN A 59 18.52 22.11 -24.21
CA GLN A 59 17.59 21.51 -25.16
C GLN A 59 17.45 22.34 -26.44
N VAL A 60 17.53 23.66 -26.33
CA VAL A 60 17.51 24.55 -27.50
C VAL A 60 18.79 24.39 -28.31
N GLU A 61 19.95 24.26 -27.65
CA GLU A 61 21.23 24.02 -28.34
C GLU A 61 21.25 22.66 -29.07
N ASP A 62 20.72 21.60 -28.45
CA ASP A 62 20.58 20.28 -29.07
C ASP A 62 19.70 20.33 -30.33
N ILE A 63 18.60 21.07 -30.31
CA ILE A 63 17.72 21.26 -31.47
C ILE A 63 18.42 22.04 -32.56
N ILE A 64 19.18 23.09 -32.23
CA ILE A 64 19.96 23.87 -33.17
C ILE A 64 21.06 23.01 -33.82
N GLN A 65 21.71 22.15 -33.06
CA GLN A 65 22.70 21.22 -33.55
C GLN A 65 22.09 20.21 -34.53
N MET A 66 20.91 19.64 -34.19
CA MET A 66 20.19 18.76 -35.11
C MET A 66 19.75 19.45 -36.41
N ILE A 67 19.35 20.72 -36.34
CA ILE A 67 18.99 21.51 -37.52
C ILE A 67 20.24 21.76 -38.42
N ASN A 68 21.39 22.02 -37.78
CA ASN A 68 22.66 22.15 -38.49
C ASN A 68 23.10 20.83 -39.15
N ASP A 69 22.92 19.69 -38.50
CA ASP A 69 23.23 18.35 -39.00
C ASP A 69 22.35 17.97 -40.22
N MET A 70 21.14 18.54 -40.30
CA MET A 70 20.27 18.43 -41.49
C MET A 70 20.69 19.33 -42.67
N GLY A 71 21.80 20.05 -42.53
CA GLY A 71 22.33 20.92 -43.59
C GLY A 71 21.71 22.31 -43.66
N ILE A 72 20.92 22.70 -42.63
CA ILE A 72 20.29 24.03 -42.52
C ILE A 72 21.13 24.87 -41.57
N LYS A 73 21.77 25.95 -42.05
CA LYS A 73 22.58 26.83 -41.20
C LYS A 73 21.70 27.73 -40.33
N VAL A 74 21.96 27.74 -39.02
CA VAL A 74 21.30 28.68 -38.08
C VAL A 74 22.21 29.90 -37.89
N VAL A 75 21.68 31.10 -38.17
CA VAL A 75 22.41 32.38 -38.15
C VAL A 75 21.69 33.43 -37.30
N GLU A 76 22.43 34.40 -36.75
CA GLU A 76 21.82 35.45 -35.90
C GLU A 76 20.98 36.46 -36.71
N THR A 77 21.42 36.83 -37.89
CA THR A 77 20.73 37.76 -38.80
C THR A 77 20.67 37.18 -40.21
N ALA A 78 19.59 37.47 -40.94
CA ALA A 78 19.42 37.02 -42.31
C ALA A 78 20.62 37.46 -43.18
N PRO A 79 21.32 36.54 -43.88
CA PRO A 79 22.45 36.91 -44.75
C PRO A 79 21.98 37.74 -45.92
N ASP A 80 22.78 38.75 -46.34
CA ASP A 80 22.52 39.54 -47.53
C ASP A 80 22.70 38.69 -48.80
N ALA A 81 21.96 39.01 -49.85
CA ALA A 81 21.89 38.24 -51.10
C ALA A 81 23.25 38.02 -51.80
N ASP A 82 24.27 38.82 -51.48
CA ASP A 82 25.63 38.73 -52.05
C ASP A 82 26.51 37.68 -51.30
N ASP A 83 26.20 37.33 -50.04
CA ASP A 83 26.94 36.34 -49.23
C ASP A 83 26.54 34.88 -49.56
N MET A 84 25.36 34.66 -50.12
CA MET A 84 24.89 33.34 -50.48
C MET A 84 25.60 32.72 -51.71
N SER A 85 26.22 33.54 -52.56
CA SER A 85 26.85 33.09 -53.80
C SER A 85 28.30 32.60 -53.64
N LEU A 86 28.89 32.72 -52.45
CA LEU A 86 30.32 32.39 -52.27
C LEU A 86 30.57 31.08 -51.46
N ASN A 87 29.53 30.39 -50.96
CA ASN A 87 29.68 29.22 -50.08
C ASN A 87 29.10 27.91 -50.66
N ASP A 88 29.04 27.75 -51.98
CA ASP A 88 28.38 26.60 -52.63
C ASP A 88 29.31 25.38 -52.84
N ASP A 89 30.51 25.34 -52.26
CA ASP A 89 31.55 24.36 -52.62
C ASP A 89 31.88 23.30 -51.56
N ASP A 90 31.26 23.26 -50.35
CA ASP A 90 31.68 22.30 -49.32
C ASP A 90 30.54 21.62 -48.49
N ALA A 91 29.30 21.59 -48.96
CA ALA A 91 28.25 20.83 -48.30
C ALA A 91 27.95 19.52 -49.07
N VAL A 92 28.82 18.52 -48.91
CA VAL A 92 28.43 17.13 -49.12
C VAL A 92 27.52 16.76 -47.96
N THR A 93 26.22 16.96 -48.14
CA THR A 93 25.22 16.47 -47.20
C THR A 93 25.24 14.94 -47.23
N ASP A 94 25.75 14.35 -46.19
CA ASP A 94 25.66 12.91 -45.97
C ASP A 94 24.16 12.56 -45.80
N GLU A 95 23.56 11.93 -46.82
CA GLU A 95 22.14 11.58 -46.84
C GLU A 95 21.78 10.71 -45.63
N ASP A 96 22.69 9.84 -45.17
CA ASP A 96 22.52 8.99 -44.01
C ASP A 96 22.51 9.82 -42.71
N ALA A 97 23.32 10.88 -42.62
CA ALA A 97 23.31 11.79 -41.47
C ALA A 97 22.04 12.66 -41.43
N ALA A 98 21.54 13.09 -42.56
CA ALA A 98 20.30 13.87 -42.67
C ALA A 98 19.06 13.00 -42.35
N GLU A 99 19.05 11.71 -42.69
CA GLU A 99 17.98 10.77 -42.34
C GLU A 99 18.04 10.41 -40.84
N ALA A 100 19.23 10.22 -40.29
CA ALA A 100 19.43 10.00 -38.85
C ALA A 100 19.00 11.22 -38.01
N ALA A 101 19.35 12.45 -38.44
CA ALA A 101 18.93 13.69 -37.79
C ALA A 101 17.41 13.91 -37.87
N ALA A 102 16.78 13.60 -39.00
CA ALA A 102 15.33 13.65 -39.15
C ALA A 102 14.60 12.61 -38.29
N ALA A 103 15.17 11.41 -38.13
CA ALA A 103 14.67 10.39 -37.24
C ALA A 103 14.84 10.80 -35.75
N ALA A 104 16.00 11.39 -35.39
CA ALA A 104 16.24 11.93 -34.05
C ALA A 104 15.28 13.09 -33.73
N LEU A 105 15.04 14.02 -34.65
CA LEU A 105 14.08 15.10 -34.49
C LEU A 105 12.65 14.59 -34.30
N SER A 106 12.25 13.52 -35.00
CA SER A 106 10.94 12.91 -34.84
C SER A 106 10.80 12.19 -33.48
N SER A 107 11.90 11.66 -32.91
CA SER A 107 11.91 11.08 -31.55
C SER A 107 11.84 12.17 -30.48
N VAL A 108 12.59 13.26 -30.63
CA VAL A 108 12.51 14.45 -29.76
C VAL A 108 11.12 15.09 -29.84
N GLU A 109 10.53 15.20 -31.04
CA GLU A 109 9.16 15.67 -31.25
C GLU A 109 8.13 14.79 -30.50
N SER A 110 8.39 13.47 -30.39
CA SER A 110 7.57 12.54 -29.58
C SER A 110 7.82 12.64 -28.07
N GLU A 111 9.01 13.09 -27.65
CA GLU A 111 9.39 13.30 -26.26
C GLU A 111 8.99 14.67 -25.72
N ILE A 112 9.01 15.71 -26.54
CA ILE A 112 8.60 17.09 -26.18
C ILE A 112 7.13 17.16 -25.70
N GLY A 113 6.28 16.23 -26.13
CA GLY A 113 4.91 16.09 -25.60
C GLY A 113 4.79 15.34 -24.26
N ARG A 114 5.89 14.82 -23.72
CA ARG A 114 5.91 14.09 -22.46
C ARG A 114 6.53 14.93 -21.37
N THR A 115 5.67 15.65 -20.63
CA THR A 115 6.13 16.36 -19.45
C THR A 115 6.67 15.36 -18.42
N THR A 116 7.83 15.65 -17.84
CA THR A 116 8.45 14.87 -16.76
C THR A 116 7.76 15.09 -15.41
N ASP A 117 6.84 16.05 -15.32
CA ASP A 117 6.06 16.30 -14.11
C ASP A 117 5.09 15.13 -13.84
N PRO A 118 5.29 14.35 -12.76
CA PRO A 118 4.45 13.21 -12.43
C PRO A 118 3.00 13.59 -12.19
N VAL A 119 2.71 14.82 -11.72
CA VAL A 119 1.34 15.30 -11.53
C VAL A 119 0.63 15.45 -12.87
N ARG A 120 1.28 16.04 -13.87
CA ARG A 120 0.71 16.20 -15.22
C ARG A 120 0.52 14.85 -15.91
N MET A 121 1.47 13.91 -15.75
CA MET A 121 1.33 12.55 -16.27
C MET A 121 0.08 11.87 -15.70
N TYR A 122 -0.06 11.87 -14.38
CA TYR A 122 -1.22 11.29 -13.71
C TYR A 122 -2.54 11.92 -14.17
N MET A 123 -2.60 13.26 -14.24
CA MET A 123 -3.78 14.00 -14.70
C MET A 123 -4.16 13.67 -16.14
N ARG A 124 -3.18 13.46 -17.01
CA ARG A 124 -3.41 13.08 -18.40
C ARG A 124 -3.97 11.67 -18.53
N GLU A 125 -3.38 10.70 -17.82
CA GLU A 125 -3.84 9.31 -17.83
C GLU A 125 -5.27 9.20 -17.28
N MET A 126 -5.54 9.82 -16.15
CA MET A 126 -6.87 9.89 -15.55
C MET A 126 -7.90 10.56 -16.48
N GLY A 127 -7.44 11.54 -17.31
CA GLY A 127 -8.27 12.27 -18.26
C GLY A 127 -8.82 11.42 -19.40
N THR A 128 -8.25 10.26 -19.68
CA THR A 128 -8.64 9.37 -20.80
C THR A 128 -9.91 8.56 -20.50
N VAL A 129 -10.25 8.37 -19.22
CA VAL A 129 -11.41 7.57 -18.81
C VAL A 129 -12.68 8.44 -18.82
N GLU A 130 -13.75 7.91 -19.40
CA GLU A 130 -15.05 8.58 -19.45
C GLU A 130 -15.75 8.56 -18.09
N LEU A 131 -16.61 9.58 -17.86
CA LEU A 131 -17.40 9.66 -16.63
C LEU A 131 -18.58 8.67 -16.68
N LEU A 132 -18.85 8.00 -15.57
CA LEU A 132 -19.99 7.09 -15.44
C LEU A 132 -21.30 7.86 -15.28
N THR A 133 -22.35 7.31 -15.89
CA THR A 133 -23.73 7.69 -15.60
C THR A 133 -24.22 6.91 -14.38
N ARG A 134 -25.32 7.35 -13.74
CA ARG A 134 -25.93 6.61 -12.61
C ARG A 134 -26.31 5.17 -12.97
N GLU A 135 -26.78 4.95 -14.19
CA GLU A 135 -27.11 3.61 -14.67
C GLU A 135 -25.83 2.76 -14.81
N GLY A 136 -24.73 3.38 -15.31
CA GLY A 136 -23.43 2.73 -15.38
C GLY A 136 -22.86 2.34 -14.01
N GLU A 137 -23.02 3.19 -12.97
CA GLU A 137 -22.64 2.86 -11.59
C GLU A 137 -23.37 1.60 -11.10
N ILE A 138 -24.70 1.50 -11.36
CA ILE A 138 -25.53 0.37 -10.97
C ILE A 138 -25.14 -0.90 -11.74
N ASP A 139 -24.87 -0.79 -13.03
CA ASP A 139 -24.50 -1.94 -13.87
C ASP A 139 -23.15 -2.51 -13.46
N ILE A 140 -22.18 -1.65 -13.11
CA ILE A 140 -20.89 -2.09 -12.59
C ILE A 140 -21.07 -2.74 -11.21
N ALA A 141 -21.87 -2.15 -10.32
CA ALA A 141 -22.14 -2.71 -9.00
C ALA A 141 -22.80 -4.10 -9.10
N LYS A 142 -23.73 -4.30 -10.02
CA LYS A 142 -24.32 -5.63 -10.29
C LYS A 142 -23.28 -6.63 -10.79
N ARG A 143 -22.35 -6.21 -11.67
CA ARG A 143 -21.26 -7.09 -12.14
C ARG A 143 -20.31 -7.47 -11.01
N ILE A 144 -20.06 -6.56 -10.04
CA ILE A 144 -19.29 -6.87 -8.82
C ILE A 144 -20.03 -7.94 -8.02
N GLU A 145 -21.32 -7.73 -7.75
CA GLU A 145 -22.16 -8.68 -7.00
C GLU A 145 -22.25 -10.05 -7.68
N GLU A 146 -22.44 -10.10 -9.00
CA GLU A 146 -22.43 -11.35 -9.76
C GLU A 146 -21.10 -12.09 -9.61
N GLY A 147 -19.96 -11.36 -9.69
CA GLY A 147 -18.65 -11.96 -9.50
C GLY A 147 -18.45 -12.52 -8.08
N ILE A 148 -18.89 -11.80 -7.05
CA ILE A 148 -18.86 -12.26 -5.66
C ILE A 148 -19.76 -13.49 -5.48
N ASN A 149 -20.96 -13.48 -6.02
CA ASN A 149 -21.88 -14.62 -5.96
C ASN A 149 -21.30 -15.87 -6.65
N GLU A 150 -20.62 -15.73 -7.80
CA GLU A 150 -19.93 -16.84 -8.46
C GLU A 150 -18.84 -17.44 -7.57
N VAL A 151 -18.10 -16.59 -6.82
CA VAL A 151 -17.10 -17.06 -5.85
C VAL A 151 -17.78 -17.75 -4.67
N GLN A 152 -18.84 -17.19 -4.09
CA GLN A 152 -19.60 -17.82 -2.98
C GLN A 152 -20.15 -19.19 -3.37
N CYS A 153 -20.75 -19.31 -4.55
CA CYS A 153 -21.22 -20.60 -5.06
C CYS A 153 -20.08 -21.61 -5.19
N SER A 154 -18.91 -21.17 -5.68
CA SER A 154 -17.75 -22.06 -5.82
C SER A 154 -17.20 -22.50 -4.46
N VAL A 155 -17.19 -21.62 -3.45
CA VAL A 155 -16.78 -21.95 -2.08
C VAL A 155 -17.76 -22.92 -1.42
N ALA A 156 -19.06 -22.74 -1.63
CA ALA A 156 -20.10 -23.63 -1.08
C ALA A 156 -20.00 -25.07 -1.62
N GLU A 157 -19.53 -25.26 -2.85
CA GLU A 157 -19.29 -26.59 -3.44
C GLU A 157 -18.07 -27.32 -2.85
N PHE A 158 -17.22 -26.63 -2.10
CA PHE A 158 -16.03 -27.19 -1.48
C PHE A 158 -16.36 -27.74 -0.09
N PRO A 159 -16.32 -29.08 0.15
CA PRO A 159 -16.72 -29.68 1.42
C PRO A 159 -15.92 -29.19 2.62
N GLY A 160 -14.63 -28.90 2.42
CA GLY A 160 -13.75 -28.34 3.46
C GLY A 160 -14.23 -27.00 4.00
N ALA A 161 -14.75 -26.13 3.14
CA ALA A 161 -15.28 -24.83 3.55
C ALA A 161 -16.50 -24.94 4.48
N ILE A 162 -17.44 -25.83 4.12
CA ILE A 162 -18.62 -26.07 4.94
C ILE A 162 -18.27 -26.75 6.25
N SER A 163 -17.36 -27.74 6.23
CA SER A 163 -16.88 -28.41 7.44
C SER A 163 -16.23 -27.42 8.40
N TYR A 164 -15.37 -26.54 7.90
CA TYR A 164 -14.74 -25.49 8.68
C TYR A 164 -15.77 -24.56 9.33
N LEU A 165 -16.76 -24.09 8.54
CA LEU A 165 -17.81 -23.20 9.07
C LEU A 165 -18.62 -23.87 10.19
N LEU A 166 -18.95 -25.15 10.01
CA LEU A 166 -19.65 -25.94 11.04
C LEU A 166 -18.78 -26.14 12.30
N GLU A 167 -17.48 -26.37 12.14
CA GLU A 167 -16.55 -26.47 13.27
C GLU A 167 -16.43 -25.14 14.04
N GLN A 168 -16.40 -23.99 13.34
CA GLN A 168 -16.40 -22.68 13.99
C GLN A 168 -17.71 -22.46 14.77
N PHE A 169 -18.84 -22.87 14.20
CA PHE A 169 -20.13 -22.79 14.92
C PHE A 169 -20.17 -23.72 16.15
N ASP A 170 -19.59 -24.91 16.08
CA ASP A 170 -19.48 -25.81 17.25
C ASP A 170 -18.62 -25.16 18.37
N LYS A 171 -17.60 -24.37 18.02
CA LYS A 171 -16.82 -23.57 18.97
C LYS A 171 -17.63 -22.42 19.59
N VAL A 172 -18.59 -21.84 18.83
CA VAL A 172 -19.53 -20.86 19.40
C VAL A 172 -20.43 -21.52 20.45
N GLN A 173 -20.91 -22.74 20.20
CA GLN A 173 -21.72 -23.49 21.17
C GLN A 173 -20.93 -23.84 22.46
N THR A 174 -19.61 -23.96 22.36
CA THR A 174 -18.72 -24.17 23.53
C THR A 174 -18.26 -22.87 24.18
N GLU A 175 -18.77 -21.72 23.75
CA GLU A 175 -18.42 -20.36 24.23
C GLU A 175 -16.92 -19.99 24.04
N GLU A 176 -16.22 -20.62 23.10
CA GLU A 176 -14.83 -20.29 22.78
C GLU A 176 -14.71 -19.08 21.85
N ILE A 177 -15.71 -18.86 20.98
CA ILE A 177 -15.73 -17.82 19.96
C ILE A 177 -17.13 -17.16 19.98
N ARG A 178 -17.19 -15.86 19.64
CA ARG A 178 -18.47 -15.16 19.53
C ARG A 178 -19.11 -15.41 18.17
N LEU A 179 -20.43 -15.44 18.09
CA LEU A 179 -21.17 -15.59 16.83
C LEU A 179 -20.88 -14.43 15.86
N THR A 180 -20.69 -13.24 16.41
CA THR A 180 -20.30 -12.03 15.66
C THR A 180 -18.93 -12.11 15.00
N ASP A 181 -18.05 -13.04 15.40
CA ASP A 181 -16.73 -13.26 14.77
C ASP A 181 -16.81 -14.18 13.54
N ILE A 182 -17.98 -14.79 13.27
CA ILE A 182 -18.20 -15.70 12.13
C ILE A 182 -19.11 -15.07 11.09
N ILE A 183 -20.25 -14.54 11.53
CA ILE A 183 -21.30 -13.99 10.67
C ILE A 183 -21.66 -12.58 11.11
N SER A 184 -21.98 -11.72 10.14
CA SER A 184 -22.51 -10.37 10.39
C SER A 184 -24.06 -10.34 10.34
N GLY A 185 -24.70 -11.42 9.87
CA GLY A 185 -26.17 -11.52 9.76
C GLY A 185 -26.60 -12.56 8.75
N PHE A 186 -27.89 -12.54 8.43
CA PHE A 186 -28.51 -13.38 7.39
C PHE A 186 -29.12 -12.51 6.31
N VAL A 187 -29.21 -13.05 5.10
CA VAL A 187 -29.96 -12.45 3.99
C VAL A 187 -31.38 -13.00 4.06
N ASP A 188 -32.37 -12.13 4.25
CA ASP A 188 -33.77 -12.53 4.19
C ASP A 188 -34.18 -12.76 2.74
N PRO A 189 -34.61 -13.96 2.34
CA PRO A 189 -35.04 -14.24 0.96
C PRO A 189 -36.27 -13.43 0.55
N ASN A 190 -37.02 -12.89 1.51
CA ASN A 190 -38.20 -12.04 1.29
C ASN A 190 -37.92 -10.54 1.40
N ASP A 191 -36.69 -10.14 1.68
CA ASP A 191 -36.31 -8.74 1.76
C ASP A 191 -36.25 -8.15 0.34
N ASP A 192 -37.03 -7.09 0.08
CA ASP A 192 -37.11 -6.37 -1.22
C ASP A 192 -35.77 -5.80 -1.71
N GLY A 193 -34.65 -6.44 -1.36
CA GLY A 193 -33.30 -6.07 -1.76
C GLY A 193 -32.68 -4.94 -0.94
N SER A 194 -33.19 -4.68 0.26
CA SER A 194 -32.60 -3.68 1.18
C SER A 194 -31.35 -4.24 1.90
N SER A 195 -31.21 -5.55 1.95
CA SER A 195 -30.08 -6.22 2.58
C SER A 195 -28.87 -6.23 1.65
N ALA A 196 -27.79 -5.61 2.09
CA ALA A 196 -26.54 -5.57 1.35
C ALA A 196 -25.88 -6.95 1.26
N PRO A 197 -25.26 -7.31 0.11
CA PRO A 197 -24.36 -8.45 0.09
C PRO A 197 -23.20 -8.21 1.06
N THR A 198 -22.64 -9.29 1.58
CA THR A 198 -21.48 -9.23 2.47
C THR A 198 -20.38 -8.38 1.83
N ALA A 199 -19.89 -7.38 2.53
CA ALA A 199 -18.68 -6.69 2.11
C ALA A 199 -17.55 -7.74 2.06
N THR A 200 -16.91 -7.88 0.92
CA THR A 200 -15.81 -8.83 0.73
C THR A 200 -14.64 -8.12 0.08
N HIS A 201 -13.43 -8.51 0.50
CA HIS A 201 -12.21 -8.00 -0.11
C HIS A 201 -11.88 -8.70 -1.45
N ILE A 202 -12.75 -9.59 -1.91
CA ILE A 202 -12.55 -10.34 -3.17
C ILE A 202 -12.41 -9.38 -4.34
N GLY A 203 -11.27 -9.49 -5.05
CA GLY A 203 -10.94 -8.64 -6.17
C GLY A 203 -10.60 -7.20 -5.78
N SER A 204 -10.38 -6.88 -4.50
CA SER A 204 -9.79 -5.61 -4.09
C SER A 204 -8.34 -5.51 -4.57
N GLU A 205 -7.90 -4.28 -4.92
CA GLU A 205 -6.51 -3.98 -5.27
C GLU A 205 -5.71 -3.50 -4.05
N LEU A 206 -6.34 -3.45 -2.85
CA LEU A 206 -5.71 -3.09 -1.60
C LEU A 206 -4.70 -4.18 -1.18
N SER A 207 -3.62 -3.78 -0.52
CA SER A 207 -2.64 -4.72 0.05
C SER A 207 -3.20 -5.43 1.28
N GLU A 208 -2.63 -6.60 1.64
CA GLU A 208 -3.05 -7.34 2.85
C GLU A 208 -2.94 -6.47 4.11
N ALA A 209 -1.90 -5.62 4.21
CA ALA A 209 -1.73 -4.71 5.35
C ALA A 209 -2.83 -3.62 5.43
N GLU A 210 -3.28 -3.10 4.28
CA GLU A 210 -4.36 -2.10 4.22
C GLU A 210 -5.73 -2.71 4.51
N LEU A 211 -5.90 -4.02 4.28
CA LEU A 211 -7.10 -4.77 4.62
C LEU A 211 -7.13 -5.10 6.13
N ASP A 212 -6.00 -5.48 6.72
CA ASP A 212 -5.88 -5.72 8.18
C ASP A 212 -6.13 -4.42 8.99
N ASP A 213 -5.59 -3.26 8.52
CA ASP A 213 -5.89 -1.96 9.13
C ASP A 213 -7.38 -1.61 9.09
N GLU A 214 -8.13 -2.11 8.11
CA GLU A 214 -9.57 -1.89 7.99
C GLU A 214 -10.35 -2.65 9.07
N ASP A 215 -9.98 -3.90 9.35
CA ASP A 215 -10.62 -4.70 10.39
C ASP A 215 -10.40 -4.09 11.79
N ASP A 216 -9.19 -3.51 12.03
CA ASP A 216 -8.87 -2.82 13.28
C ASP A 216 -9.58 -1.44 13.41
N GLU A 217 -9.83 -0.75 12.27
CA GLU A 217 -10.54 0.54 12.25
C GLU A 217 -12.03 0.41 12.55
N ASP A 218 -12.66 -0.65 12.08
CA ASP A 218 -14.08 -0.91 12.34
C ASP A 218 -14.31 -1.22 13.84
N ASP A 219 -13.29 -1.76 14.54
CA ASP A 219 -13.35 -2.06 15.98
C ASP A 219 -13.07 -0.81 16.87
N GLU A 220 -12.27 0.19 16.40
CA GLU A 220 -12.00 1.42 17.15
C GLU A 220 -13.05 2.54 16.93
N GLY A 221 -13.84 2.49 15.87
CA GLY A 221 -14.78 3.54 15.46
C GLY A 221 -16.17 3.46 16.05
N GLU A 222 -16.59 2.34 16.59
CA GLU A 222 -17.94 2.09 17.10
C GLU A 222 -18.01 2.09 18.63
N THR A 223 -17.63 3.19 19.27
CA THR A 223 -18.07 3.52 20.63
C THR A 223 -19.23 4.51 20.63
N GLU A 224 -20.15 4.42 19.70
CA GLU A 224 -21.53 4.76 19.92
C GLU A 224 -22.23 3.42 20.18
N GLU A 225 -22.85 3.29 21.34
CA GLU A 225 -23.77 2.23 21.72
C GLU A 225 -24.85 2.07 20.60
N GLU A 226 -24.47 1.47 19.45
CA GLU A 226 -25.45 0.73 18.69
C GLU A 226 -25.83 -0.41 19.63
N GLU A 227 -27.02 -0.27 20.24
CA GLU A 227 -27.71 -1.36 20.89
C GLU A 227 -27.44 -2.59 20.03
N ASP A 228 -26.75 -3.58 20.62
CA ASP A 228 -26.52 -4.91 20.08
C ASP A 228 -27.86 -5.42 19.53
N ALA A 229 -28.19 -5.12 18.29
CA ALA A 229 -29.13 -5.89 17.52
C ALA A 229 -28.43 -7.21 17.23
N GLY A 230 -28.15 -7.93 18.31
CA GLY A 230 -27.44 -9.19 18.31
C GLY A 230 -28.17 -10.11 17.36
N ILE A 231 -27.43 -10.74 16.47
CA ILE A 231 -27.93 -11.81 15.63
C ILE A 231 -28.71 -12.74 16.54
N ASP A 232 -29.98 -12.94 16.24
CA ASP A 232 -30.84 -13.80 17.07
C ASP A 232 -30.20 -15.20 17.15
N PRO A 233 -29.73 -15.62 18.35
CA PRO A 233 -29.01 -16.89 18.49
C PRO A 233 -29.91 -18.09 18.17
N GLU A 234 -31.25 -17.96 18.32
CA GLU A 234 -32.18 -19.02 17.98
C GLU A 234 -32.26 -19.19 16.45
N LEU A 235 -32.35 -18.09 15.72
CA LEU A 235 -32.37 -18.07 14.24
C LEU A 235 -31.02 -18.56 13.66
N ALA A 236 -29.92 -18.19 14.28
CA ALA A 236 -28.61 -18.69 13.89
C ALA A 236 -28.51 -20.21 14.08
N LEU A 237 -28.97 -20.73 15.20
CA LEU A 237 -28.99 -22.17 15.47
C LEU A 237 -29.85 -22.92 14.45
N GLU A 238 -31.03 -22.38 14.10
CA GLU A 238 -31.91 -22.95 13.08
C GLU A 238 -31.21 -23.02 11.72
N LYS A 239 -30.63 -21.90 11.25
CA LYS A 239 -29.94 -21.83 9.95
C LYS A 239 -28.69 -22.73 9.89
N PHE A 240 -27.89 -22.79 10.93
CA PHE A 240 -26.74 -23.71 10.97
C PHE A 240 -27.16 -25.18 11.05
N THR A 241 -28.29 -25.51 11.69
CA THR A 241 -28.82 -26.88 11.66
C THR A 241 -29.36 -27.23 10.28
N GLU A 242 -29.98 -26.30 9.58
CA GLU A 242 -30.40 -26.44 8.19
C GLU A 242 -29.19 -26.68 7.27
N LEU A 243 -28.13 -25.88 7.39
CA LEU A 243 -26.87 -26.05 6.67
C LEU A 243 -26.24 -27.44 6.93
N ARG A 244 -26.19 -27.88 8.21
CA ARG A 244 -25.67 -29.19 8.59
C ARG A 244 -26.47 -30.34 8.00
N THR A 245 -27.80 -30.23 7.98
CA THR A 245 -28.66 -31.29 7.38
C THR A 245 -28.51 -31.35 5.85
N SER A 246 -28.45 -30.20 5.19
CA SER A 246 -28.23 -30.14 3.75
C SER A 246 -26.83 -30.67 3.36
N TYR A 247 -25.80 -30.33 4.14
CA TYR A 247 -24.44 -30.87 3.96
C TYR A 247 -24.40 -32.39 4.11
N HIS A 248 -25.08 -32.93 5.11
CA HIS A 248 -25.19 -34.38 5.30
C HIS A 248 -25.95 -35.06 4.13
N ASN A 249 -27.03 -34.47 3.67
CA ASN A 249 -27.78 -34.96 2.50
C ASN A 249 -26.91 -34.97 1.24
N MET A 250 -26.11 -33.93 1.04
CA MET A 250 -25.15 -33.88 -0.07
C MET A 250 -24.10 -35.00 0.02
N GLN A 251 -23.56 -35.27 1.22
CA GLN A 251 -22.59 -36.37 1.42
C GLN A 251 -23.23 -37.72 1.09
N LEU A 252 -24.45 -37.98 1.57
CA LEU A 252 -25.18 -39.21 1.25
C LEU A 252 -25.46 -39.34 -0.26
N ALA A 253 -25.82 -38.24 -0.91
CA ALA A 253 -26.02 -38.22 -2.37
C ALA A 253 -24.74 -38.56 -3.14
N PHE A 254 -23.57 -38.11 -2.65
CA PHE A 254 -22.29 -38.45 -3.26
C PHE A 254 -21.91 -39.92 -3.07
N GLU A 255 -22.22 -40.50 -1.91
CA GLU A 255 -21.96 -41.92 -1.65
C GLU A 255 -22.88 -42.86 -2.47
N GLU A 256 -24.17 -42.48 -2.66
CA GLU A 256 -25.15 -43.31 -3.35
C GLU A 256 -25.12 -43.19 -4.89
N PHE A 257 -25.00 -41.97 -5.41
CA PHE A 257 -25.17 -41.69 -6.85
C PHE A 257 -23.88 -41.19 -7.54
N GLY A 258 -22.85 -40.84 -6.76
CA GLY A 258 -21.69 -40.17 -7.30
C GLY A 258 -21.98 -38.67 -7.58
N ARG A 259 -20.92 -37.89 -7.81
CA ARG A 259 -21.04 -36.43 -7.90
C ARG A 259 -21.67 -35.92 -9.19
N ASP A 260 -21.52 -36.67 -10.30
CA ASP A 260 -21.97 -36.21 -11.63
C ASP A 260 -23.44 -36.45 -11.90
N ASP A 261 -24.13 -37.15 -11.03
CA ASP A 261 -25.57 -37.42 -11.19
C ASP A 261 -26.42 -36.16 -10.97
N ALA A 262 -27.57 -36.12 -11.60
CA ALA A 262 -28.53 -35.01 -11.51
C ALA A 262 -28.98 -34.73 -10.07
N LYS A 263 -29.17 -35.79 -9.26
CA LYS A 263 -29.57 -35.69 -7.85
C LYS A 263 -28.50 -35.07 -6.97
N SER A 264 -27.23 -35.40 -7.22
CA SER A 264 -26.12 -34.82 -6.47
C SER A 264 -25.96 -33.35 -6.82
N ARG A 265 -26.15 -32.94 -8.07
CA ARG A 265 -26.15 -31.52 -8.49
C ARG A 265 -27.32 -30.73 -7.88
N GLU A 266 -28.47 -31.34 -7.71
CA GLU A 266 -29.61 -30.75 -7.03
C GLU A 266 -29.31 -30.51 -5.55
N ALA A 267 -28.74 -31.49 -4.85
CA ALA A 267 -28.31 -31.37 -3.48
C ALA A 267 -27.18 -30.29 -3.27
N ILE A 268 -26.26 -30.16 -4.24
CA ILE A 268 -25.26 -29.06 -4.25
C ILE A 268 -25.97 -27.71 -4.42
N GLY A 269 -26.97 -27.63 -5.29
CA GLY A 269 -27.75 -26.41 -5.50
C GLY A 269 -28.47 -25.97 -4.22
N GLU A 270 -29.16 -26.89 -3.54
CA GLU A 270 -29.81 -26.61 -2.25
C GLU A 270 -28.81 -26.12 -1.18
N LEU A 271 -27.67 -26.78 -1.06
CA LEU A 271 -26.60 -26.37 -0.12
C LEU A 271 -26.07 -24.97 -0.45
N THR A 272 -25.85 -24.69 -1.72
CA THR A 272 -25.37 -23.38 -2.20
C THR A 272 -26.37 -22.27 -1.90
N ASP A 273 -27.67 -22.52 -2.09
CA ASP A 273 -28.72 -21.53 -1.83
C ASP A 273 -28.79 -21.22 -0.32
N ILE A 274 -28.69 -22.23 0.55
CA ILE A 274 -28.63 -22.04 1.99
C ILE A 274 -27.35 -21.28 2.40
N PHE A 275 -26.20 -21.64 1.83
CA PHE A 275 -24.92 -20.96 2.13
C PHE A 275 -24.96 -19.47 1.75
N ARG A 276 -25.66 -19.09 0.67
CA ARG A 276 -25.81 -17.69 0.23
C ARG A 276 -26.62 -16.84 1.22
N GLU A 277 -27.43 -17.44 2.06
CA GLU A 277 -28.18 -16.71 3.08
C GLU A 277 -27.27 -16.21 4.22
N PHE A 278 -26.09 -16.81 4.40
CA PHE A 278 -25.13 -16.39 5.41
C PHE A 278 -24.30 -15.18 4.95
N LYS A 279 -24.33 -14.10 5.74
CA LYS A 279 -23.40 -12.98 5.60
C LYS A 279 -22.17 -13.26 6.46
N LEU A 280 -21.17 -13.91 5.87
CA LEU A 280 -19.90 -14.17 6.56
C LEU A 280 -19.12 -12.87 6.73
N ILE A 281 -18.34 -12.77 7.82
CA ILE A 281 -17.38 -11.69 7.98
C ILE A 281 -16.30 -11.81 6.89
N PRO A 282 -15.80 -10.69 6.33
CA PRO A 282 -14.79 -10.70 5.27
C PRO A 282 -13.60 -11.59 5.60
N LYS A 283 -13.08 -11.52 6.82
CA LYS A 283 -11.95 -12.32 7.31
C LYS A 283 -12.17 -13.84 7.23
N GLN A 284 -13.37 -14.29 7.60
CA GLN A 284 -13.72 -15.71 7.50
C GLN A 284 -13.89 -16.16 6.04
N PHE A 285 -14.49 -15.32 5.22
CA PHE A 285 -14.68 -15.62 3.82
C PHE A 285 -13.36 -15.68 3.05
N ASP A 286 -12.47 -14.74 3.29
CA ASP A 286 -11.13 -14.71 2.69
C ASP A 286 -10.27 -15.92 3.13
N TYR A 287 -10.43 -16.36 4.39
CA TYR A 287 -9.81 -17.59 4.87
C TYR A 287 -10.26 -18.82 4.06
N LEU A 288 -11.57 -18.97 3.82
CA LEU A 288 -12.12 -20.08 3.02
C LEU A 288 -11.59 -20.06 1.58
N VAL A 289 -11.55 -18.88 0.96
CA VAL A 289 -11.00 -18.70 -0.39
C VAL A 289 -9.50 -19.03 -0.43
N LYS A 290 -8.75 -18.63 0.59
CA LYS A 290 -7.32 -18.92 0.72
C LYS A 290 -7.06 -20.41 0.89
N GLU A 291 -7.80 -21.09 1.75
CA GLU A 291 -7.68 -22.55 1.95
C GLU A 291 -7.90 -23.33 0.63
N MET A 292 -8.91 -22.91 -0.14
CA MET A 292 -9.17 -23.53 -1.44
C MET A 292 -8.03 -23.26 -2.45
N ARG A 293 -7.46 -22.06 -2.45
CA ARG A 293 -6.28 -21.72 -3.29
C ARG A 293 -5.07 -22.56 -2.90
N ASP A 294 -4.79 -22.69 -1.61
CA ASP A 294 -3.67 -23.46 -1.08
C ASP A 294 -3.81 -24.95 -1.47
N GLY A 295 -5.01 -25.50 -1.38
CA GLY A 295 -5.33 -26.83 -1.88
C GLY A 295 -5.02 -27.00 -3.36
N MET A 296 -5.46 -26.06 -4.18
CA MET A 296 -5.20 -26.06 -5.63
C MET A 296 -3.70 -25.88 -5.96
N ASP A 297 -2.97 -25.05 -5.24
CA ASP A 297 -1.54 -24.85 -5.46
C ASP A 297 -0.71 -26.07 -5.05
N ARG A 298 -1.15 -26.80 -4.01
CA ARG A 298 -0.60 -28.12 -3.67
C ARG A 298 -0.78 -29.11 -4.84
N VAL A 299 -1.98 -29.17 -5.42
CA VAL A 299 -2.26 -30.01 -6.61
C VAL A 299 -1.37 -29.59 -7.78
N ARG A 300 -1.37 -28.32 -8.17
CA ARG A 300 -0.54 -27.80 -9.28
C ARG A 300 0.94 -28.06 -9.10
N THR A 301 1.43 -28.01 -7.87
CA THR A 301 2.84 -28.27 -7.57
C THR A 301 3.21 -29.74 -7.88
N GLN A 302 2.36 -30.69 -7.46
CA GLN A 302 2.59 -32.10 -7.74
C GLN A 302 2.44 -32.42 -9.24
N GLU A 303 1.46 -31.86 -9.91
CA GLU A 303 1.28 -32.02 -11.37
C GLU A 303 2.49 -31.48 -12.17
N ARG A 304 3.01 -30.31 -11.80
CA ARG A 304 4.21 -29.73 -12.43
C ARG A 304 5.43 -30.61 -12.22
N LEU A 305 5.58 -31.20 -11.04
CA LEU A 305 6.66 -32.12 -10.74
C LEU A 305 6.53 -33.38 -11.60
N ILE A 306 5.35 -34.00 -11.67
CA ILE A 306 5.09 -35.18 -12.50
C ILE A 306 5.36 -34.86 -13.97
N MET A 307 4.82 -33.73 -14.47
CA MET A 307 5.03 -33.28 -15.84
C MET A 307 6.52 -33.08 -16.15
N ARG A 308 7.28 -32.46 -15.24
CA ARG A 308 8.72 -32.26 -15.38
C ARG A 308 9.46 -33.61 -15.46
N MET A 309 9.15 -34.55 -14.57
CA MET A 309 9.76 -35.89 -14.56
C MET A 309 9.44 -36.66 -15.82
N CYS A 310 8.20 -36.65 -16.31
CA CYS A 310 7.78 -37.39 -17.49
C CYS A 310 8.25 -36.75 -18.81
N VAL A 311 8.09 -35.43 -18.97
CA VAL A 311 8.36 -34.74 -20.25
C VAL A 311 9.80 -34.25 -20.36
N GLU A 312 10.37 -33.61 -19.32
CA GLU A 312 11.71 -33.02 -19.40
C GLU A 312 12.80 -34.12 -19.20
N TYR A 313 12.66 -34.92 -18.17
CA TYR A 313 13.67 -35.96 -17.84
C TYR A 313 13.43 -37.26 -18.59
N GLY A 314 12.19 -37.75 -18.64
CA GLY A 314 11.79 -38.93 -19.36
C GLY A 314 11.78 -38.79 -20.89
N LYS A 315 11.73 -37.52 -21.40
CA LYS A 315 11.61 -37.22 -22.84
C LYS A 315 10.34 -37.79 -23.49
N MET A 316 9.27 -37.94 -22.70
CA MET A 316 7.97 -38.34 -23.21
C MET A 316 7.32 -37.17 -23.99
N PRO A 317 6.66 -37.43 -25.14
CA PRO A 317 5.92 -36.39 -25.85
C PRO A 317 4.80 -35.78 -25.00
N LYS A 318 4.76 -34.46 -24.88
CA LYS A 318 3.78 -33.74 -24.07
C LYS A 318 2.33 -34.11 -24.38
N LYS A 319 2.01 -34.31 -25.68
CA LYS A 319 0.65 -34.70 -26.12
C LYS A 319 0.23 -36.06 -25.55
N SER A 320 1.14 -37.04 -25.58
CA SER A 320 0.89 -38.39 -25.05
C SER A 320 0.76 -38.38 -23.53
N PHE A 321 1.55 -37.57 -22.84
CA PHE A 321 1.44 -37.37 -21.39
C PHE A 321 0.07 -36.80 -21.01
N ILE A 322 -0.35 -35.69 -21.63
CA ILE A 322 -1.64 -35.04 -21.33
C ILE A 322 -2.79 -36.02 -21.58
N ALA A 323 -2.77 -36.78 -22.69
CA ALA A 323 -3.86 -37.70 -23.02
C ALA A 323 -4.05 -38.84 -22.01
N LEU A 324 -2.97 -39.29 -21.32
CA LEU A 324 -3.03 -40.36 -20.33
C LEU A 324 -3.23 -39.86 -18.91
N PHE A 325 -2.70 -38.67 -18.61
CA PHE A 325 -2.70 -38.07 -17.27
C PHE A 325 -4.03 -37.39 -16.92
N THR A 326 -4.65 -36.70 -17.90
CA THR A 326 -5.90 -35.95 -17.65
C THR A 326 -7.04 -36.90 -17.35
N GLY A 327 -7.69 -36.73 -16.20
CA GLY A 327 -8.81 -37.57 -15.72
C GLY A 327 -8.38 -38.75 -14.82
N ASN A 328 -7.06 -39.08 -14.74
CA ASN A 328 -6.53 -40.15 -13.92
C ASN A 328 -5.37 -39.71 -13.04
N GLU A 329 -5.35 -38.42 -12.62
CA GLU A 329 -4.20 -37.80 -11.97
C GLU A 329 -3.80 -38.49 -10.64
N SER A 330 -4.79 -38.97 -9.88
CA SER A 330 -4.61 -39.63 -8.57
C SER A 330 -4.35 -41.11 -8.65
N SER A 331 -4.60 -41.78 -9.83
CA SER A 331 -4.45 -43.22 -9.96
C SER A 331 -3.07 -43.60 -10.53
N ASP A 332 -2.52 -44.73 -10.07
CA ASP A 332 -1.28 -45.28 -10.62
C ASP A 332 -1.46 -46.00 -11.98
N GLU A 333 -2.70 -46.15 -12.46
CA GLU A 333 -3.03 -46.93 -13.64
C GLU A 333 -2.39 -46.38 -14.91
N TRP A 334 -2.48 -45.06 -15.14
CA TRP A 334 -1.87 -44.40 -16.30
C TRP A 334 -0.35 -44.58 -16.33
N PHE A 335 0.30 -44.56 -15.15
CA PHE A 335 1.74 -44.72 -15.05
C PHE A 335 2.14 -46.18 -15.30
N ASN A 336 1.38 -47.16 -14.79
CA ASN A 336 1.59 -48.56 -15.05
C ASN A 336 1.40 -48.87 -16.55
N GLU A 337 0.43 -48.26 -17.24
CA GLU A 337 0.24 -48.38 -18.68
C GLU A 337 1.45 -47.83 -19.46
N ILE A 338 2.01 -46.71 -19.04
CA ILE A 338 3.24 -46.16 -19.63
C ILE A 338 4.40 -47.12 -19.44
N MET A 339 4.58 -47.70 -18.26
CA MET A 339 5.67 -48.61 -17.94
C MET A 339 5.54 -49.95 -18.68
N ALA A 340 4.33 -50.38 -18.99
CA ALA A 340 4.06 -51.56 -19.78
C ALA A 340 4.31 -51.39 -21.30
N SER A 341 4.50 -50.15 -21.77
CA SER A 341 4.68 -49.83 -23.19
C SER A 341 6.16 -50.02 -23.60
N ASP A 342 6.43 -50.63 -24.79
CA ASP A 342 7.78 -50.81 -25.35
C ASP A 342 8.35 -49.51 -25.99
N LYS A 343 8.17 -48.37 -25.37
CA LYS A 343 8.63 -47.11 -25.95
C LYS A 343 9.99 -46.68 -25.37
N PRO A 344 10.87 -46.00 -26.13
CA PRO A 344 12.25 -45.69 -25.74
C PRO A 344 12.41 -44.73 -24.54
N TYR A 345 11.33 -44.11 -24.09
CA TYR A 345 11.34 -43.26 -22.90
C TYR A 345 11.13 -44.03 -21.58
N VAL A 346 10.67 -45.26 -21.63
CA VAL A 346 10.39 -46.11 -20.44
C VAL A 346 11.65 -46.35 -19.61
N GLU A 347 12.78 -46.69 -20.24
CA GLU A 347 14.06 -46.89 -19.54
C GLU A 347 14.52 -45.65 -18.75
N ARG A 348 14.20 -44.46 -19.26
CA ARG A 348 14.54 -43.21 -18.58
C ARG A 348 13.59 -42.92 -17.43
N LEU A 349 12.31 -43.23 -17.58
CA LEU A 349 11.29 -43.08 -16.56
C LEU A 349 11.50 -44.00 -15.36
N GLN A 350 12.04 -45.19 -15.56
CA GLN A 350 12.38 -46.14 -14.48
C GLN A 350 13.27 -45.51 -13.39
N ARG A 351 14.12 -44.56 -13.75
CA ARG A 351 14.98 -43.86 -12.77
C ARG A 351 14.21 -42.93 -11.85
N TYR A 352 13.05 -42.45 -12.26
CA TYR A 352 12.21 -41.48 -11.54
C TYR A 352 10.90 -42.11 -11.06
N GLU A 353 10.75 -43.42 -11.17
CA GLU A 353 9.54 -44.14 -10.82
C GLU A 353 9.09 -43.88 -9.37
N GLU A 354 10.01 -43.98 -8.41
CA GLU A 354 9.70 -43.78 -7.00
C GLU A 354 9.22 -42.35 -6.72
N ASP A 355 9.82 -41.33 -7.35
CA ASP A 355 9.46 -39.95 -7.17
C ASP A 355 8.11 -39.63 -7.82
N ILE A 356 7.81 -40.23 -8.97
CA ILE A 356 6.51 -40.09 -9.65
C ILE A 356 5.41 -40.71 -8.79
N ARG A 357 5.60 -41.97 -8.32
CA ARG A 357 4.65 -42.66 -7.44
C ARG A 357 4.43 -41.92 -6.13
N ARG A 358 5.48 -41.34 -5.55
CA ARG A 358 5.37 -40.46 -4.36
C ARG A 358 4.53 -39.21 -4.62
N SER A 359 4.67 -38.62 -5.81
CA SER A 359 3.88 -37.45 -6.20
C SER A 359 2.42 -37.82 -6.47
N ILE A 360 2.14 -38.96 -7.08
CA ILE A 360 0.79 -39.52 -7.26
C ILE A 360 0.14 -39.80 -5.90
N ALA A 361 0.85 -40.48 -4.99
CA ALA A 361 0.35 -40.74 -3.64
C ALA A 361 0.02 -39.44 -2.86
N LYS A 362 0.76 -38.33 -3.11
CA LYS A 362 0.41 -37.04 -2.54
C LYS A 362 -0.86 -36.46 -3.16
N LEU A 363 -1.09 -36.60 -4.46
CA LEU A 363 -2.35 -36.22 -5.09
C LEU A 363 -3.53 -37.00 -4.51
N ASP A 364 -3.38 -38.32 -4.36
CA ASP A 364 -4.38 -39.19 -3.71
C ASP A 364 -4.63 -38.75 -2.23
N SER A 365 -3.59 -38.36 -1.50
CA SER A 365 -3.78 -37.85 -0.14
C SER A 365 -4.55 -36.51 -0.10
N ILE A 366 -4.30 -35.60 -1.06
CA ILE A 366 -5.06 -34.34 -1.19
C ILE A 366 -6.52 -34.64 -1.54
N GLU A 367 -6.78 -35.59 -2.44
CA GLU A 367 -8.12 -36.00 -2.80
C GLU A 367 -8.90 -36.57 -1.59
N LYS A 368 -8.23 -37.37 -0.76
CA LYS A 368 -8.81 -37.89 0.50
C LYS A 368 -9.04 -36.81 1.55
N GLU A 369 -8.12 -35.84 1.67
CA GLU A 369 -8.28 -34.70 2.59
C GLU A 369 -9.45 -33.80 2.19
N THR A 370 -9.57 -33.50 0.89
CA THR A 370 -10.59 -32.58 0.38
C THR A 370 -11.96 -33.25 0.12
N GLY A 371 -11.98 -34.59 0.03
CA GLY A 371 -13.17 -35.36 -0.35
C GLY A 371 -13.62 -35.14 -1.80
N LEU A 372 -12.75 -34.57 -2.66
CA LEU A 372 -13.04 -34.22 -4.04
C LEU A 372 -11.99 -34.76 -5.00
N PRO A 373 -12.39 -35.35 -6.16
CA PRO A 373 -11.49 -35.65 -7.25
C PRO A 373 -10.70 -34.42 -7.71
N VAL A 374 -9.45 -34.62 -8.10
CA VAL A 374 -8.57 -33.52 -8.54
C VAL A 374 -9.17 -32.71 -9.69
N GLU A 375 -9.88 -33.35 -10.61
CA GLU A 375 -10.58 -32.67 -11.72
C GLU A 375 -11.63 -31.69 -11.22
N ASN A 376 -12.43 -32.07 -10.22
CA ASN A 376 -13.45 -31.21 -9.63
C ASN A 376 -12.84 -30.04 -8.85
N ILE A 377 -11.74 -30.26 -8.12
CA ILE A 377 -10.99 -29.18 -7.44
C ILE A 377 -10.54 -28.13 -8.48
N LYS A 378 -10.03 -28.58 -9.63
CA LYS A 378 -9.61 -27.69 -10.72
C LYS A 378 -10.78 -26.89 -11.30
N ASP A 379 -11.92 -27.55 -11.51
CA ASP A 379 -13.10 -26.90 -12.10
C ASP A 379 -13.69 -25.86 -11.14
N ILE A 380 -13.85 -26.19 -9.86
CA ILE A 380 -14.29 -25.26 -8.82
C ILE A 380 -13.32 -24.07 -8.73
N SER A 381 -12.02 -24.32 -8.64
CA SER A 381 -10.99 -23.26 -8.58
C SER A 381 -10.99 -22.38 -9.84
N ARG A 382 -11.26 -22.97 -11.02
CA ARG A 382 -11.38 -22.21 -12.26
C ARG A 382 -12.59 -21.28 -12.24
N ARG A 383 -13.76 -21.75 -11.81
CA ARG A 383 -14.98 -20.93 -11.68
C ARG A 383 -14.78 -19.82 -10.66
N MET A 384 -14.20 -20.12 -9.51
CA MET A 384 -13.84 -19.14 -8.50
C MET A 384 -12.93 -18.05 -9.09
N SER A 385 -11.85 -18.43 -9.81
CA SER A 385 -10.94 -17.48 -10.44
C SER A 385 -11.60 -16.61 -11.51
N ILE A 386 -12.59 -17.14 -12.23
CA ILE A 386 -13.38 -16.36 -13.21
C ILE A 386 -14.25 -15.34 -12.49
N GLY A 387 -14.96 -15.75 -11.43
CA GLY A 387 -15.79 -14.86 -10.61
C GLY A 387 -14.96 -13.74 -9.98
N GLU A 388 -13.80 -14.07 -9.42
CA GLU A 388 -12.86 -13.10 -8.86
C GLU A 388 -12.34 -12.11 -9.91
N ALA A 389 -11.92 -12.61 -11.08
CA ALA A 389 -11.45 -11.74 -12.17
C ALA A 389 -12.55 -10.80 -12.68
N LYS A 390 -13.82 -11.26 -12.70
CA LYS A 390 -14.99 -10.46 -13.05
C LYS A 390 -15.24 -9.35 -12.03
N ALA A 391 -15.21 -9.69 -10.74
CA ALA A 391 -15.36 -8.72 -9.64
C ALA A 391 -14.22 -7.70 -9.66
N ARG A 392 -12.95 -8.15 -9.77
CA ARG A 392 -11.77 -7.28 -9.82
C ARG A 392 -11.82 -6.29 -11.00
N ARG A 393 -12.17 -6.77 -12.21
CA ARG A 393 -12.29 -5.90 -13.38
C ARG A 393 -13.37 -4.84 -13.18
N ALA A 394 -14.53 -5.22 -12.62
CA ALA A 394 -15.62 -4.30 -12.37
C ALA A 394 -15.26 -3.28 -11.26
N LYS A 395 -14.63 -3.72 -10.16
CA LYS A 395 -14.11 -2.80 -9.12
C LYS A 395 -13.12 -1.80 -9.70
N LYS A 396 -12.16 -2.26 -10.51
CA LYS A 396 -11.18 -1.41 -11.18
C LYS A 396 -11.83 -0.37 -12.09
N GLU A 397 -12.80 -0.76 -12.92
CA GLU A 397 -13.56 0.15 -13.78
C GLU A 397 -14.29 1.24 -12.96
N MET A 398 -14.87 0.86 -11.81
CA MET A 398 -15.52 1.79 -10.89
C MET A 398 -14.54 2.80 -10.28
N VAL A 399 -13.36 2.34 -9.86
CA VAL A 399 -12.29 3.20 -9.31
C VAL A 399 -11.78 4.16 -10.37
N GLU A 400 -11.37 3.66 -11.54
CA GLU A 400 -10.80 4.47 -12.62
C GLU A 400 -11.72 5.62 -13.05
N ALA A 401 -13.01 5.35 -13.17
CA ALA A 401 -14.00 6.36 -13.55
C ALA A 401 -14.19 7.46 -12.48
N ASN A 402 -13.88 7.17 -11.20
CA ASN A 402 -14.07 8.10 -10.09
C ASN A 402 -12.78 8.77 -9.58
N LEU A 403 -11.62 8.55 -10.20
CA LEU A 403 -10.36 9.20 -9.82
C LEU A 403 -10.45 10.74 -9.83
N ARG A 404 -11.24 11.32 -10.74
CA ARG A 404 -11.47 12.77 -10.80
C ARG A 404 -12.13 13.32 -9.54
N LEU A 405 -12.99 12.52 -8.89
CA LEU A 405 -13.61 12.88 -7.62
C LEU A 405 -12.55 13.03 -6.53
N VAL A 406 -11.61 12.09 -6.44
CA VAL A 406 -10.50 12.14 -5.46
C VAL A 406 -9.70 13.44 -5.62
N ILE A 407 -9.29 13.77 -6.84
CA ILE A 407 -8.52 15.00 -7.10
C ILE A 407 -9.29 16.25 -6.66
N SER A 408 -10.60 16.31 -6.94
CA SER A 408 -11.43 17.45 -6.56
C SER A 408 -11.52 17.66 -5.04
N ILE A 409 -11.42 16.56 -4.27
CA ILE A 409 -11.41 16.57 -2.81
C ILE A 409 -10.00 16.87 -2.30
N ALA A 410 -8.96 16.15 -2.78
CA ALA A 410 -7.57 16.31 -2.37
C ALA A 410 -7.07 17.76 -2.55
N LYS A 411 -7.50 18.45 -3.61
CA LYS A 411 -7.20 19.86 -3.85
C LYS A 411 -7.56 20.78 -2.67
N LYS A 412 -8.56 20.44 -1.85
CA LYS A 412 -8.96 21.23 -0.66
C LYS A 412 -8.04 21.04 0.54
N TYR A 413 -7.18 20.01 0.50
CA TYR A 413 -6.28 19.62 1.58
C TYR A 413 -4.80 19.91 1.29
N THR A 414 -4.51 20.58 0.17
CA THR A 414 -3.14 21.03 -0.16
C THR A 414 -2.59 21.99 0.91
N ASN A 415 -1.28 22.03 1.05
CA ASN A 415 -0.54 22.86 2.01
C ASN A 415 -0.83 22.53 3.49
N ARG A 416 -1.07 21.26 3.80
CA ARG A 416 -1.30 20.77 5.16
C ARG A 416 -0.25 19.77 5.65
N GLY A 417 0.95 19.79 5.06
CA GLY A 417 2.09 18.95 5.47
C GLY A 417 2.37 17.75 4.56
N LEU A 418 1.43 17.36 3.70
CA LEU A 418 1.64 16.31 2.68
C LEU A 418 1.68 16.91 1.28
N GLN A 419 2.44 16.29 0.39
CA GLN A 419 2.47 16.64 -1.02
C GLN A 419 1.16 16.26 -1.72
N PHE A 420 0.86 16.96 -2.83
CA PHE A 420 -0.42 16.76 -3.53
C PHE A 420 -0.62 15.35 -4.07
N LEU A 421 0.44 14.71 -4.57
CA LEU A 421 0.38 13.33 -5.06
C LEU A 421 0.10 12.33 -3.93
N ASP A 422 0.69 12.55 -2.75
CA ASP A 422 0.46 11.68 -1.59
C ASP A 422 -1.00 11.77 -1.13
N LEU A 423 -1.57 12.99 -1.09
CA LEU A 423 -2.99 13.21 -0.80
C LEU A 423 -3.92 12.51 -1.80
N ILE A 424 -3.52 12.46 -3.08
CA ILE A 424 -4.28 11.74 -4.11
C ILE A 424 -4.21 10.23 -3.85
N GLN A 425 -3.04 9.68 -3.53
CA GLN A 425 -2.88 8.24 -3.32
C GLN A 425 -3.66 7.77 -2.07
N GLU A 426 -3.57 8.50 -0.97
CA GLU A 426 -4.38 8.22 0.22
C GLU A 426 -5.89 8.34 -0.06
N GLY A 427 -6.26 9.34 -0.87
CA GLY A 427 -7.63 9.47 -1.36
C GLY A 427 -8.07 8.32 -2.27
N ASN A 428 -7.16 7.74 -3.07
CA ASN A 428 -7.44 6.56 -3.90
C ASN A 428 -7.66 5.31 -3.04
N ILE A 429 -6.88 5.13 -1.96
CA ILE A 429 -7.09 4.06 -0.98
C ILE A 429 -8.49 4.20 -0.36
N GLY A 430 -8.87 5.40 0.07
CA GLY A 430 -10.22 5.68 0.55
C GLY A 430 -11.32 5.42 -0.51
N LEU A 431 -11.05 5.70 -1.79
CA LEU A 431 -11.97 5.39 -2.89
C LEU A 431 -12.13 3.88 -3.09
N MET A 432 -11.03 3.10 -3.03
CA MET A 432 -11.09 1.63 -3.14
C MET A 432 -11.90 1.02 -2.01
N LYS A 433 -11.69 1.47 -0.76
CA LYS A 433 -12.54 1.08 0.39
C LYS A 433 -14.02 1.42 0.18
N ALA A 434 -14.30 2.58 -0.40
CA ALA A 434 -15.67 2.97 -0.73
C ALA A 434 -16.32 2.07 -1.79
N VAL A 435 -15.56 1.60 -2.80
CA VAL A 435 -16.06 0.67 -3.84
C VAL A 435 -16.38 -0.69 -3.23
N ASP A 436 -15.55 -1.18 -2.32
CA ASP A 436 -15.74 -2.47 -1.67
C ASP A 436 -17.01 -2.51 -0.78
N LYS A 437 -17.34 -1.37 -0.13
CA LYS A 437 -18.51 -1.24 0.76
C LYS A 437 -19.74 -0.57 0.10
N PHE A 438 -19.73 -0.36 -1.24
CA PHE A 438 -20.81 0.35 -1.92
C PHE A 438 -22.05 -0.49 -2.13
N GLU A 439 -23.19 -0.02 -1.64
CA GLU A 439 -24.52 -0.63 -1.78
C GLU A 439 -25.42 0.21 -2.70
N TYR A 440 -25.58 -0.23 -3.96
CA TYR A 440 -26.42 0.50 -4.92
C TYR A 440 -27.93 0.47 -4.57
N ARG A 441 -28.38 -0.55 -3.78
CA ARG A 441 -29.79 -0.72 -3.38
C ARG A 441 -30.29 0.41 -2.49
N ARG A 442 -29.41 1.07 -1.72
CA ARG A 442 -29.76 2.25 -0.90
C ARG A 442 -30.14 3.47 -1.73
N GLY A 443 -29.99 3.44 -3.05
CA GLY A 443 -30.45 4.47 -3.97
C GLY A 443 -29.64 5.77 -3.99
N TYR A 444 -28.58 5.89 -3.20
CA TYR A 444 -27.66 7.04 -3.22
C TYR A 444 -26.70 6.95 -4.41
N LYS A 445 -26.23 8.13 -4.88
CA LYS A 445 -25.13 8.18 -5.85
C LYS A 445 -23.82 7.72 -5.18
N PHE A 446 -23.01 6.97 -5.92
CA PHE A 446 -21.71 6.51 -5.44
C PHE A 446 -20.85 7.67 -4.92
N SER A 447 -20.81 8.81 -5.64
CA SER A 447 -20.04 9.98 -5.27
C SER A 447 -20.36 10.54 -3.87
N THR A 448 -21.62 10.41 -3.39
CA THR A 448 -22.02 10.88 -2.06
C THR A 448 -21.39 10.00 -0.97
N TYR A 449 -21.42 8.70 -1.15
CA TYR A 449 -20.83 7.73 -0.23
C TYR A 449 -19.29 7.79 -0.26
N ALA A 450 -18.70 7.74 -1.44
CA ALA A 450 -17.24 7.78 -1.62
C ALA A 450 -16.60 9.06 -1.07
N THR A 451 -17.30 10.21 -1.10
CA THR A 451 -16.78 11.47 -0.55
C THR A 451 -16.45 11.36 0.94
N TRP A 452 -17.21 10.58 1.70
CA TRP A 452 -16.96 10.37 3.12
C TRP A 452 -15.66 9.56 3.33
N TRP A 453 -15.50 8.43 2.66
CA TRP A 453 -14.32 7.56 2.75
C TRP A 453 -13.05 8.25 2.28
N ILE A 454 -13.11 8.94 1.13
CA ILE A 454 -11.97 9.71 0.60
C ILE A 454 -11.54 10.79 1.61
N ARG A 455 -12.50 11.50 2.21
CA ARG A 455 -12.20 12.53 3.20
C ARG A 455 -11.58 11.92 4.45
N GLN A 456 -12.12 10.81 4.93
CA GLN A 456 -11.62 10.11 6.10
C GLN A 456 -10.17 9.65 5.90
N ALA A 457 -9.88 8.98 4.78
CA ALA A 457 -8.54 8.52 4.45
C ALA A 457 -7.53 9.70 4.38
N ILE A 458 -7.87 10.76 3.64
CA ILE A 458 -7.00 11.95 3.53
C ILE A 458 -6.78 12.61 4.90
N THR A 459 -7.83 12.75 5.72
CA THR A 459 -7.71 13.41 7.03
C THR A 459 -6.88 12.58 7.98
N ARG A 460 -7.03 11.26 7.97
CA ARG A 460 -6.25 10.32 8.78
C ARG A 460 -4.77 10.34 8.36
N SER A 461 -4.49 10.23 7.06
CA SER A 461 -3.13 10.29 6.53
C SER A 461 -2.43 11.62 6.90
N ILE A 462 -3.12 12.77 6.80
CA ILE A 462 -2.59 14.05 7.26
C ILE A 462 -2.28 13.99 8.77
N ALA A 463 -3.14 13.37 9.57
CA ALA A 463 -2.91 13.25 11.00
C ALA A 463 -1.69 12.41 11.33
N ASP A 464 -1.47 11.32 10.61
CA ASP A 464 -0.39 10.36 10.88
C ASP A 464 0.96 10.75 10.29
N GLN A 465 0.99 11.42 9.12
CA GLN A 465 2.21 11.62 8.34
C GLN A 465 2.62 13.09 8.17
N ALA A 466 1.72 14.06 8.36
CA ALA A 466 2.02 15.48 8.08
C ALA A 466 3.04 16.11 9.03
N ARG A 467 3.30 15.50 10.20
CA ARG A 467 4.19 16.07 11.20
C ARG A 467 5.48 15.23 11.32
N THR A 468 6.61 15.90 11.42
CA THR A 468 7.92 15.27 11.68
C THR A 468 7.91 14.41 12.95
N ILE A 469 7.21 14.86 13.99
CA ILE A 469 6.96 14.10 15.22
C ILE A 469 5.48 13.72 15.20
N ARG A 470 5.18 12.43 15.03
CA ARG A 470 3.82 11.92 14.97
C ARG A 470 3.05 12.21 16.26
N ILE A 471 1.83 12.68 16.11
CA ILE A 471 0.91 12.97 17.21
C ILE A 471 -0.34 12.09 17.02
N PRO A 472 -0.88 11.47 18.10
CA PRO A 472 -2.12 10.68 18.01
C PRO A 472 -3.30 11.49 17.46
N VAL A 473 -4.19 10.84 16.70
CA VAL A 473 -5.33 11.48 16.00
C VAL A 473 -6.21 12.29 16.96
N HIS A 474 -6.60 11.75 18.11
CA HIS A 474 -7.43 12.46 19.11
C HIS A 474 -6.79 13.75 19.65
N MET A 475 -5.45 13.81 19.69
CA MET A 475 -4.74 15.04 20.08
C MET A 475 -4.78 16.09 18.97
N ILE A 476 -4.70 15.67 17.69
CA ILE A 476 -4.82 16.56 16.53
C ILE A 476 -6.23 17.14 16.46
N GLU A 477 -7.26 16.36 16.72
CA GLU A 477 -8.64 16.81 16.83
C GLU A 477 -8.80 17.86 17.94
N THR A 478 -8.18 17.61 19.10
CA THR A 478 -8.15 18.56 20.22
C THR A 478 -7.45 19.87 19.82
N ILE A 479 -6.30 19.78 19.13
CA ILE A 479 -5.56 20.95 18.60
C ILE A 479 -6.42 21.72 17.59
N ASN A 480 -7.09 21.03 16.66
CA ASN A 480 -7.95 21.64 15.66
C ASN A 480 -9.16 22.36 16.31
N LYS A 481 -9.77 21.74 17.32
CA LYS A 481 -10.84 22.33 18.11
C LYS A 481 -10.35 23.58 18.86
N LEU A 482 -9.16 23.49 19.48
CA LEU A 482 -8.52 24.61 20.17
C LEU A 482 -8.24 25.77 19.22
N ASN A 483 -7.62 25.50 18.07
CA ASN A 483 -7.33 26.53 17.06
C ASN A 483 -8.59 27.18 16.51
N ARG A 484 -9.68 26.42 16.32
CA ARG A 484 -10.96 26.96 15.88
C ARG A 484 -11.55 27.91 16.93
N ILE A 485 -11.57 27.51 18.21
CA ILE A 485 -12.09 28.32 19.31
C ILE A 485 -11.21 29.56 19.54
N SER A 486 -9.89 29.42 19.48
CA SER A 486 -8.94 30.52 19.61
C SER A 486 -9.17 31.59 18.54
N ARG A 487 -9.36 31.18 17.26
CA ARG A 487 -9.69 32.12 16.18
C ARG A 487 -11.02 32.80 16.38
N GLN A 488 -12.03 32.08 16.88
CA GLN A 488 -13.34 32.65 17.18
C GLN A 488 -13.24 33.70 18.31
N MET A 489 -12.51 33.37 19.39
CA MET A 489 -12.30 34.32 20.52
C MET A 489 -11.46 35.53 20.10
N LEU A 490 -10.46 35.32 19.22
CA LEU A 490 -9.69 36.44 18.64
C LEU A 490 -10.62 37.42 17.88
N GLN A 491 -11.58 36.90 17.13
CA GLN A 491 -12.56 37.69 16.42
C GLN A 491 -13.54 38.44 17.37
N GLU A 492 -13.94 37.77 18.47
CA GLU A 492 -14.85 38.36 19.46
C GLU A 492 -14.16 39.42 20.35
N MET A 493 -12.91 39.16 20.77
CA MET A 493 -12.19 40.01 21.75
C MET A 493 -11.16 40.95 21.14
N GLY A 494 -10.77 40.74 19.88
CA GLY A 494 -9.73 41.53 19.19
C GLY A 494 -8.29 41.27 19.71
N ARG A 495 -8.08 40.30 20.60
CA ARG A 495 -6.79 39.87 21.12
C ARG A 495 -6.69 38.34 21.21
N GLU A 496 -5.49 37.82 21.29
CA GLU A 496 -5.28 36.37 21.55
C GLU A 496 -5.84 35.98 22.93
N PRO A 497 -6.60 34.88 23.01
CA PRO A 497 -7.15 34.38 24.26
C PRO A 497 -6.06 33.80 25.17
N LEU A 498 -6.21 34.04 26.48
CA LEU A 498 -5.37 33.42 27.49
C LEU A 498 -5.75 31.94 27.68
N PRO A 499 -4.78 31.07 28.13
CA PRO A 499 -5.07 29.64 28.39
C PRO A 499 -6.23 29.41 29.35
N GLU A 500 -6.44 30.33 30.31
CA GLU A 500 -7.55 30.31 31.29
C GLU A 500 -8.91 30.51 30.59
N GLU A 501 -9.00 31.46 29.68
CA GLU A 501 -10.21 31.75 28.90
C GLU A 501 -10.54 30.61 27.91
N LEU A 502 -9.49 30.01 27.33
CA LEU A 502 -9.64 28.80 26.50
C LEU A 502 -10.13 27.60 27.32
N ALA A 503 -9.70 27.48 28.59
CA ALA A 503 -10.12 26.42 29.48
C ALA A 503 -11.62 26.44 29.75
N GLU A 504 -12.18 27.63 29.97
CA GLU A 504 -13.62 27.81 30.17
C GLU A 504 -14.43 27.43 28.92
N ARG A 505 -14.00 27.89 27.72
CA ARG A 505 -14.70 27.60 26.46
C ARG A 505 -14.60 26.15 26.02
N MET A 506 -13.45 25.49 26.26
CA MET A 506 -13.22 24.09 25.92
C MET A 506 -13.70 23.10 26.97
N GLN A 507 -14.07 23.57 28.17
CA GLN A 507 -14.44 22.73 29.33
C GLN A 507 -13.33 21.74 29.72
N MET A 508 -12.07 22.18 29.63
CA MET A 508 -10.89 21.38 29.93
C MET A 508 -10.00 22.08 30.99
N PRO A 509 -9.26 21.32 31.82
CA PRO A 509 -8.32 21.91 32.76
C PRO A 509 -7.24 22.74 32.05
N GLU A 510 -6.86 23.88 32.63
CA GLU A 510 -5.83 24.78 32.08
C GLU A 510 -4.50 24.06 31.81
N ASP A 511 -4.05 23.19 32.69
CA ASP A 511 -2.82 22.43 32.54
C ASP A 511 -2.81 21.56 31.27
N LYS A 512 -3.96 20.98 30.90
CA LYS A 512 -4.10 20.22 29.64
C LYS A 512 -3.97 21.15 28.44
N ILE A 513 -4.59 22.33 28.47
CA ILE A 513 -4.49 23.30 27.36
C ILE A 513 -3.05 23.78 27.18
N ARG A 514 -2.34 24.09 28.28
CA ARG A 514 -0.91 24.46 28.23
C ARG A 514 -0.05 23.34 27.61
N LYS A 515 -0.34 22.07 27.93
CA LYS A 515 0.33 20.90 27.30
C LYS A 515 -0.01 20.80 25.81
N VAL A 516 -1.28 20.94 25.43
CA VAL A 516 -1.73 20.88 24.05
C VAL A 516 -1.07 22.00 23.21
N LEU A 517 -0.99 23.23 23.74
CA LEU A 517 -0.31 24.34 23.07
C LEU A 517 1.19 24.09 22.86
N LYS A 518 1.86 23.39 23.79
CA LYS A 518 3.27 23.00 23.61
C LYS A 518 3.44 21.93 22.52
N ILE A 519 2.56 20.92 22.51
CA ILE A 519 2.57 19.84 21.52
C ILE A 519 2.21 20.36 20.11
N ALA A 520 1.34 21.38 20.02
CA ALA A 520 0.90 21.95 18.75
C ALA A 520 2.03 22.62 17.95
N LYS A 521 3.15 23.00 18.60
CA LYS A 521 4.29 23.63 17.92
C LYS A 521 4.99 22.64 17.01
N GLU A 522 5.43 23.15 15.86
CA GLU A 522 6.24 22.39 14.90
C GLU A 522 7.74 22.60 15.19
N PRO A 523 8.60 21.59 14.95
CA PRO A 523 10.03 21.73 15.05
C PRO A 523 10.57 22.67 13.97
N ILE A 524 11.62 23.41 14.28
CA ILE A 524 12.30 24.30 13.36
C ILE A 524 13.51 23.56 12.79
N SER A 525 13.81 23.73 11.50
CA SER A 525 14.99 23.15 10.88
C SER A 525 16.27 23.79 11.42
N MET A 526 17.29 22.95 11.67
CA MET A 526 18.62 23.45 12.04
C MET A 526 19.34 24.13 10.87
N GLU A 527 18.94 23.87 9.64
CA GLU A 527 19.47 24.51 8.44
C GLU A 527 18.82 25.86 8.13
N THR A 528 17.95 26.36 9.02
CA THR A 528 17.36 27.70 8.83
C THR A 528 18.45 28.77 8.90
N PRO A 529 18.64 29.60 7.84
CA PRO A 529 19.65 30.64 7.84
C PRO A 529 19.30 31.74 8.85
N ILE A 530 20.31 32.27 9.52
CA ILE A 530 20.18 33.38 10.48
C ILE A 530 20.93 34.59 9.94
N GLY A 531 20.22 35.68 9.66
CA GLY A 531 20.76 36.93 9.11
C GLY A 531 20.60 37.02 7.59
N ASP A 532 21.17 38.08 7.02
CA ASP A 532 21.11 38.36 5.58
C ASP A 532 22.20 37.57 4.79
N ASP A 533 23.23 37.09 5.49
CA ASP A 533 24.30 36.28 4.90
C ASP A 533 23.95 34.79 5.07
N GLU A 534 23.95 34.01 3.97
CA GLU A 534 23.59 32.60 3.95
C GLU A 534 24.63 31.67 4.66
N ASP A 535 25.70 32.24 5.23
CA ASP A 535 26.83 31.48 5.82
C ASP A 535 26.56 30.95 7.23
N SER A 536 25.48 31.36 7.93
CA SER A 536 25.22 30.98 9.33
C SER A 536 23.85 30.31 9.46
N HIS A 537 23.87 29.10 9.99
CA HIS A 537 22.64 28.30 10.23
C HIS A 537 22.32 28.22 11.72
N LEU A 538 21.06 27.98 12.06
CA LEU A 538 20.59 27.80 13.44
C LEU A 538 21.38 26.68 14.18
N GLY A 539 21.79 25.64 13.46
CA GLY A 539 22.57 24.53 14.00
C GLY A 539 23.92 24.96 14.59
N ASP A 540 24.55 26.00 14.03
CA ASP A 540 25.87 26.50 14.48
C ASP A 540 25.80 27.17 15.85
N PHE A 541 24.62 27.59 16.29
CA PHE A 541 24.40 28.23 17.59
C PHE A 541 23.94 27.28 18.68
N ILE A 542 23.74 26.00 18.37
CA ILE A 542 23.33 24.99 19.35
C ILE A 542 24.56 24.32 19.95
N GLU A 543 24.74 24.52 21.25
CA GLU A 543 25.84 23.91 22.01
C GLU A 543 25.64 22.40 22.17
N ASP A 544 26.68 21.61 21.95
CA ASP A 544 26.70 20.17 22.20
C ASP A 544 26.96 19.89 23.70
N ASN A 545 25.86 19.64 24.42
CA ASN A 545 25.89 19.28 25.85
C ASN A 545 26.26 17.80 26.09
N THR A 546 26.49 17.00 25.06
CA THR A 546 26.84 15.58 25.23
C THR A 546 28.34 15.39 25.41
N LEU A 547 29.15 16.36 25.01
CA LEU A 547 30.61 16.35 25.22
C LEU A 547 30.94 16.79 26.65
N GLU A 548 31.68 15.95 27.35
CA GLU A 548 32.21 16.32 28.66
C GLU A 548 33.20 17.48 28.53
N LEU A 549 33.08 18.48 29.39
CA LEU A 549 34.05 19.55 29.45
C LEU A 549 35.47 18.99 29.76
N PRO A 550 36.56 19.57 29.20
CA PRO A 550 37.91 19.09 29.45
C PRO A 550 38.25 19.02 30.94
N VAL A 551 37.69 19.93 31.74
CA VAL A 551 37.88 19.96 33.21
C VAL A 551 37.21 18.76 33.86
N ASP A 552 35.97 18.43 33.46
CA ASP A 552 35.22 17.30 34.00
C ASP A 552 35.84 15.96 33.59
N SER A 553 36.34 15.85 32.37
CA SER A 553 37.04 14.68 31.87
C SER A 553 38.39 14.49 32.65
N ALA A 554 39.12 15.57 32.91
CA ALA A 554 40.35 15.54 33.73
C ALA A 554 40.03 15.15 35.18
N THR A 555 38.97 15.69 35.75
CA THR A 555 38.50 15.38 37.11
C THR A 555 38.07 13.92 37.21
N SER A 556 37.30 13.41 36.24
CA SER A 556 36.88 12.01 36.17
C SER A 556 38.06 11.05 36.05
N THR A 557 39.08 11.42 35.24
CA THR A 557 40.32 10.65 35.11
C THR A 557 41.12 10.65 36.40
N SER A 558 41.26 11.80 37.06
CA SER A 558 41.92 11.94 38.34
C SER A 558 41.21 11.14 39.44
N LEU A 559 39.88 11.16 39.46
CA LEU A 559 39.06 10.34 40.37
C LEU A 559 39.30 8.84 40.15
N LYS A 560 39.39 8.37 38.89
CA LYS A 560 39.72 6.97 38.58
C LYS A 560 41.08 6.57 39.13
N PHE A 561 42.13 7.41 38.96
CA PHE A 561 43.45 7.15 39.53
C PHE A 561 43.39 7.10 41.05
N ALA A 562 42.81 8.10 41.71
CA ALA A 562 42.68 8.14 43.17
C ALA A 562 41.88 6.94 43.72
N THR A 563 40.83 6.52 43.03
CA THR A 563 40.03 5.35 43.41
C THR A 563 40.85 4.06 43.30
N ASN A 564 41.61 3.90 42.22
CA ASN A 564 42.49 2.74 42.05
C ASN A 564 43.61 2.68 43.11
N ASP A 565 44.20 3.80 43.48
CA ASP A 565 45.22 3.87 44.54
C ASP A 565 44.62 3.49 45.90
N VAL A 566 43.44 4.00 46.24
CA VAL A 566 42.75 3.66 47.49
C VAL A 566 42.34 2.18 47.52
N LEU A 567 41.92 1.60 46.38
CA LEU A 567 41.59 0.18 46.25
C LEU A 567 42.85 -0.71 46.35
N ALA A 568 44.01 -0.24 45.86
CA ALA A 568 45.28 -0.96 45.99
C ALA A 568 45.72 -1.14 47.46
N GLY A 569 45.25 -0.27 48.38
CA GLY A 569 45.48 -0.40 49.81
C GLY A 569 44.63 -1.46 50.51
N LEU A 570 43.71 -2.15 49.80
CA LEU A 570 42.89 -3.24 50.34
C LEU A 570 43.49 -4.62 50.00
N THR A 571 43.00 -5.68 50.62
CA THR A 571 43.39 -7.04 50.21
C THR A 571 42.92 -7.34 48.78
N PRO A 572 43.67 -8.14 47.99
CA PRO A 572 43.33 -8.42 46.57
C PRO A 572 41.90 -8.94 46.39
N ARG A 573 41.39 -9.72 47.38
CA ARG A 573 40.02 -10.23 47.39
C ARG A 573 38.98 -9.11 47.60
N GLU A 574 39.22 -8.24 48.59
CA GLU A 574 38.34 -7.11 48.92
C GLU A 574 38.28 -6.12 47.77
N ALA A 575 39.42 -5.80 47.15
CA ALA A 575 39.51 -4.90 46.02
C ALA A 575 38.76 -5.47 44.80
N LYS A 576 38.94 -6.77 44.49
CA LYS A 576 38.25 -7.42 43.33
C LYS A 576 36.75 -7.48 43.54
N VAL A 577 36.25 -7.77 44.76
CA VAL A 577 34.83 -7.76 45.07
C VAL A 577 34.24 -6.37 44.83
N LEU A 578 34.88 -5.29 45.28
CA LEU A 578 34.41 -3.93 45.09
C LEU A 578 34.44 -3.53 43.61
N ARG A 579 35.53 -3.85 42.88
CA ARG A 579 35.60 -3.57 41.43
C ARG A 579 34.45 -4.21 40.68
N MET A 580 34.15 -5.46 40.96
CA MET A 580 33.06 -6.17 40.30
C MET A 580 31.67 -5.63 40.71
N ARG A 581 31.51 -5.31 42.01
CA ARG A 581 30.23 -4.85 42.57
C ARG A 581 29.82 -3.48 42.02
N PHE A 582 30.80 -2.57 41.85
CA PHE A 582 30.60 -1.19 41.38
C PHE A 582 31.02 -0.96 39.93
N GLY A 583 31.41 -1.99 39.19
CA GLY A 583 31.81 -1.86 37.78
C GLY A 583 33.10 -1.05 37.58
N ILE A 584 33.99 -0.94 38.58
CA ILE A 584 35.23 -0.18 38.47
C ILE A 584 36.20 -0.94 37.57
N ASP A 585 36.64 -0.29 36.49
CA ASP A 585 37.48 -0.88 35.41
C ASP A 585 36.78 -2.07 34.69
N MET A 586 35.44 -2.16 34.74
CA MET A 586 34.61 -3.15 34.06
C MET A 586 33.46 -2.46 33.30
N ASN A 587 32.87 -3.16 32.31
CA ASN A 587 31.79 -2.62 31.50
C ASN A 587 30.43 -2.60 32.22
N THR A 588 30.24 -3.45 33.23
CA THR A 588 28.98 -3.60 33.98
C THR A 588 29.26 -3.81 35.47
N ASP A 589 28.31 -3.39 36.30
CA ASP A 589 28.23 -3.76 37.72
C ASP A 589 27.60 -5.16 37.86
N HIS A 590 28.01 -5.89 38.91
CA HIS A 590 27.54 -7.25 39.18
C HIS A 590 26.75 -7.33 40.49
N THR A 591 25.78 -8.19 40.51
CA THR A 591 24.97 -8.48 41.71
C THR A 591 25.78 -9.30 42.73
N LEU A 592 25.38 -9.25 44.01
CA LEU A 592 26.06 -10.03 45.09
C LEU A 592 26.07 -11.55 44.80
N GLU A 593 25.06 -12.05 44.05
CA GLU A 593 24.94 -13.45 43.68
C GLU A 593 25.94 -13.84 42.58
N GLU A 594 26.07 -13.00 41.56
CA GLU A 594 27.02 -13.19 40.46
C GLU A 594 28.46 -13.15 40.96
N VAL A 595 28.76 -12.14 41.80
CA VAL A 595 30.08 -12.06 42.44
C VAL A 595 30.32 -13.30 43.33
N GLY A 596 29.26 -13.79 44.03
CA GLY A 596 29.31 -15.00 44.85
C GLY A 596 29.64 -16.25 44.03
N LYS A 597 29.02 -16.40 42.87
CA LYS A 597 29.29 -17.50 41.94
C LYS A 597 30.73 -17.48 41.41
N GLN A 598 31.28 -16.28 41.14
CA GLN A 598 32.64 -16.16 40.61
C GLN A 598 33.70 -16.45 41.66
N PHE A 599 33.44 -16.26 42.96
CA PHE A 599 34.36 -16.53 44.05
C PHE A 599 34.05 -17.86 44.80
N ASP A 600 33.09 -18.65 44.33
CA ASP A 600 32.59 -19.90 44.98
C ASP A 600 32.21 -19.71 46.45
N VAL A 601 31.54 -18.59 46.76
CA VAL A 601 31.08 -18.29 48.13
C VAL A 601 29.62 -17.81 48.12
N THR A 602 28.99 -17.92 49.29
CA THR A 602 27.59 -17.52 49.45
C THR A 602 27.44 -16.00 49.34
N ARG A 603 26.26 -15.56 48.88
CA ARG A 603 25.83 -14.14 48.77
C ARG A 603 26.12 -13.37 50.08
N GLU A 604 25.79 -13.96 51.22
CA GLU A 604 25.98 -13.32 52.54
C GLU A 604 27.48 -13.11 52.86
N ARG A 605 28.32 -14.03 52.40
CA ARG A 605 29.78 -13.88 52.60
C ARG A 605 30.35 -12.73 51.76
N ILE A 606 29.86 -12.55 50.53
CA ILE A 606 30.23 -11.39 49.69
C ILE A 606 29.77 -10.08 50.35
N ARG A 607 28.54 -10.03 50.88
CA ARG A 607 28.02 -8.87 51.61
C ARG A 607 28.88 -8.51 52.83
N GLN A 608 29.36 -9.52 53.57
CA GLN A 608 30.28 -9.30 54.70
C GLN A 608 31.64 -8.74 54.27
N ILE A 609 32.17 -9.26 53.14
CA ILE A 609 33.46 -8.79 52.57
C ILE A 609 33.30 -7.34 52.09
N GLU A 610 32.22 -7.03 51.36
CA GLU A 610 31.87 -5.68 50.92
C GLU A 610 31.75 -4.70 52.10
N ALA A 611 30.96 -5.04 53.13
CA ALA A 611 30.78 -4.21 54.29
C ALA A 611 32.09 -3.97 55.07
N LYS A 612 32.95 -5.00 55.15
CA LYS A 612 34.27 -4.88 55.77
C LYS A 612 35.21 -4.00 54.94
N ALA A 613 35.20 -4.15 53.64
CA ALA A 613 36.02 -3.34 52.72
C ALA A 613 35.59 -1.86 52.75
N LEU A 614 34.29 -1.58 52.69
CA LEU A 614 33.74 -0.23 52.76
C LEU A 614 34.04 0.42 54.15
N ARG A 615 33.99 -0.35 55.26
CA ARG A 615 34.39 0.16 56.57
C ARG A 615 35.89 0.55 56.65
N LYS A 616 36.78 -0.22 55.96
CA LYS A 616 38.19 0.12 55.82
C LYS A 616 38.43 1.37 54.97
N LEU A 617 37.62 1.58 53.93
CA LEU A 617 37.68 2.75 53.07
C LEU A 617 37.15 4.02 53.77
N ARG A 618 36.22 3.89 54.68
CA ARG A 618 35.66 5.01 55.47
C ARG A 618 36.66 5.61 56.47
N HIS A 619 37.79 4.93 56.73
CA HIS A 619 38.80 5.46 57.65
C HIS A 619 39.38 6.78 57.10
N PRO A 620 39.56 7.84 57.96
CA PRO A 620 39.99 9.17 57.50
C PRO A 620 41.22 9.17 56.62
N SER A 621 42.25 8.38 56.96
CA SER A 621 43.51 8.29 56.16
C SER A 621 43.33 7.81 54.71
N ARG A 622 42.19 7.25 54.35
CA ARG A 622 41.88 6.77 52.99
C ARG A 622 40.75 7.57 52.35
N SER A 623 39.76 7.96 53.13
CA SER A 623 38.62 8.74 52.62
C SER A 623 39.00 10.18 52.31
N GLU A 624 40.04 10.74 52.95
CA GLU A 624 40.45 12.12 52.73
C GLU A 624 40.90 12.39 51.26
N VAL A 625 41.52 11.40 50.62
CA VAL A 625 41.95 11.49 49.24
C VAL A 625 40.77 11.59 48.27
N LEU A 626 39.65 10.87 48.57
CA LEU A 626 38.48 10.89 47.73
C LEU A 626 37.49 12.02 48.08
N ARG A 627 37.66 12.62 49.26
CA ARG A 627 36.77 13.69 49.74
C ARG A 627 36.89 14.96 48.89
N SER A 628 38.07 15.22 48.30
CA SER A 628 38.30 16.36 47.40
C SER A 628 37.53 16.29 46.08
N PHE A 629 36.98 15.13 45.73
CA PHE A 629 36.14 14.93 44.52
C PHE A 629 34.63 14.91 44.83
N LEU A 630 34.25 15.01 46.10
CA LEU A 630 32.86 15.20 46.49
C LEU A 630 32.60 16.71 46.49
N ASP A 631 31.82 17.20 45.52
CA ASP A 631 31.24 18.53 45.60
C ASP A 631 30.25 18.54 46.77
N GLU A 632 30.44 19.44 47.72
CA GLU A 632 29.51 19.65 48.83
C GLU A 632 28.23 20.36 48.40
#